data_0e312c85bcb98c3f0a5af8c36b28eb6d
#
_entry.id   0e312c85bcb98c3f0a5af8c36b28eb6d
#
_cell.length_a   1.000
_cell.length_b   1.000
_cell.length_c   1.000
_cell.angle_alpha   90.00
_cell.angle_beta   90.00
_cell.angle_gamma   90.00
#
_symmetry.space_group_name_H-M   'P 1'
#
loop_
_entity.id
_entity.type
_entity.pdbx_description
1 polymer ?
#
loop_
_entity_poly.entity_id
_entity_poly.type
_entity_poly.pdbx_seq_one_letter_code
_entity_poly.pdbx_strand_id
1 'polypeptide(L)'
;MVHGIIWIMKKLILIDDHKMLRKGISFYITENSDWTILAEAEGLDEVPAIIKDIGSAAEDKIVAVVDIQIKGKTDYSYNGFEAVKMLAAAGIPSVIFSSHDSGGFIERAMSTEVGAKGFVSKLSDEKMLLDAINTVADGKTFVQPDLIGSLMEMNSIFSVLTKREAQVVKLIQDGFTNEEIAEQLKIKLTTLENYISVIYDKVGCRDRNSLLEKLA
;
A
#
# COMPACT_ATOMS: atom_id res chain seq x y z
N MET A 1 -45.05 1.95 -14.44
CA MET A 1 -43.96 1.68 -13.50
C MET A 1 -42.74 2.48 -13.98
N VAL A 2 -42.44 3.59 -13.31
CA VAL A 2 -41.25 4.40 -13.63
C VAL A 2 -40.07 3.68 -12.98
N HIS A 3 -39.19 3.07 -13.81
CA HIS A 3 -37.93 2.57 -13.32
C HIS A 3 -37.10 3.79 -12.92
N GLY A 4 -36.97 4.02 -11.64
CA GLY A 4 -36.07 5.05 -11.12
C GLY A 4 -34.66 4.69 -11.55
N ILE A 5 -34.02 5.55 -12.33
CA ILE A 5 -32.60 5.46 -12.65
C ILE A 5 -31.87 5.69 -11.33
N ILE A 6 -31.32 4.65 -10.73
CA ILE A 6 -30.45 4.75 -9.58
C ILE A 6 -29.12 5.32 -10.10
N TRP A 7 -28.84 6.58 -9.78
CA TRP A 7 -27.55 7.19 -10.08
C TRP A 7 -26.53 6.69 -9.07
N ILE A 8 -25.65 5.76 -9.49
CA ILE A 8 -24.51 5.33 -8.69
C ILE A 8 -23.51 6.50 -8.66
N MET A 9 -23.36 7.12 -7.49
CA MET A 9 -22.41 8.20 -7.32
C MET A 9 -20.99 7.63 -7.11
N LYS A 10 -19.99 8.30 -7.68
CA LYS A 10 -18.58 7.98 -7.48
C LYS A 10 -18.02 8.88 -6.40
N LYS A 11 -17.54 8.29 -5.32
CA LYS A 11 -17.09 8.99 -4.12
C LYS A 11 -15.65 8.60 -3.76
N LEU A 12 -14.80 9.57 -3.52
CA LEU A 12 -13.40 9.40 -3.22
C LEU A 12 -13.09 9.81 -1.78
N ILE A 13 -12.31 8.99 -1.09
CA ILE A 13 -11.72 9.30 0.21
C ILE A 13 -10.23 9.58 -0.03
N LEU A 14 -9.71 10.69 0.49
CA LEU A 14 -8.30 11.06 0.40
C LEU A 14 -7.64 11.02 1.78
N ILE A 15 -6.63 10.17 1.95
CA ILE A 15 -5.88 10.02 3.21
C ILE A 15 -4.39 10.26 2.93
N ASP A 16 -3.92 11.46 3.30
CA ASP A 16 -2.54 11.90 3.09
C ASP A 16 -2.25 13.05 4.07
N ASP A 17 -1.14 13.09 4.74
CA ASP A 17 -0.81 14.16 5.69
C ASP A 17 -0.34 15.46 5.01
N HIS A 18 -0.07 15.44 3.70
CA HIS A 18 0.32 16.57 2.89
C HIS A 18 -0.89 17.33 2.35
N LYS A 19 -1.36 18.33 3.09
CA LYS A 19 -2.56 19.13 2.75
C LYS A 19 -2.56 19.70 1.33
N MET A 20 -1.41 20.18 0.84
CA MET A 20 -1.34 20.76 -0.51
C MET A 20 -1.53 19.69 -1.58
N LEU A 21 -0.97 18.50 -1.38
CA LEU A 21 -1.13 17.37 -2.30
C LEU A 21 -2.59 16.91 -2.32
N ARG A 22 -3.23 16.73 -1.15
CA ARG A 22 -4.67 16.38 -1.09
C ARG A 22 -5.52 17.36 -1.88
N LYS A 23 -5.29 18.68 -1.71
CA LYS A 23 -6.03 19.71 -2.45
C LYS A 23 -5.77 19.63 -3.96
N GLY A 24 -4.54 19.38 -4.38
CA GLY A 24 -4.20 19.20 -5.79
C GLY A 24 -4.93 18.00 -6.40
N ILE A 25 -4.87 16.84 -5.72
CA ILE A 25 -5.58 15.63 -6.14
C ILE A 25 -7.10 15.88 -6.19
N SER A 26 -7.66 16.44 -5.13
CA SER A 26 -9.10 16.76 -5.06
C SER A 26 -9.53 17.64 -6.24
N PHE A 27 -8.82 18.73 -6.49
CA PHE A 27 -9.09 19.63 -7.61
C PHE A 27 -9.01 18.93 -8.96
N TYR A 28 -7.89 18.22 -9.22
CA TYR A 28 -7.72 17.54 -10.50
C TYR A 28 -8.80 16.49 -10.76
N ILE A 29 -9.11 15.65 -9.77
CA ILE A 29 -10.09 14.57 -9.91
C ILE A 29 -11.50 15.12 -10.15
N THR A 30 -11.91 16.15 -9.41
CA THR A 30 -13.26 16.73 -9.54
C THR A 30 -13.45 17.51 -10.86
N GLU A 31 -12.39 18.13 -11.38
CA GLU A 31 -12.45 18.85 -12.66
C GLU A 31 -12.38 17.93 -13.88
N ASN A 32 -11.76 16.74 -13.76
CA ASN A 32 -11.50 15.86 -14.90
C ASN A 32 -12.31 14.56 -14.88
N SER A 33 -13.27 14.42 -13.96
CA SER A 33 -14.07 13.20 -13.83
C SER A 33 -15.41 13.46 -13.13
N ASP A 34 -16.22 12.41 -12.99
CA ASP A 34 -17.48 12.40 -12.24
C ASP A 34 -17.32 11.97 -10.76
N TRP A 35 -16.08 11.92 -10.26
CA TRP A 35 -15.79 11.66 -8.86
C TRP A 35 -16.04 12.90 -8.00
N THR A 36 -16.57 12.66 -6.79
CA THR A 36 -16.72 13.70 -5.75
C THR A 36 -15.95 13.30 -4.51
N ILE A 37 -15.42 14.27 -3.77
CA ILE A 37 -14.69 13.99 -2.52
C ILE A 37 -15.72 13.75 -1.41
N LEU A 38 -15.69 12.56 -0.86
CA LEU A 38 -16.54 12.16 0.27
C LEU A 38 -15.93 12.57 1.61
N ALA A 39 -14.64 12.33 1.78
CA ALA A 39 -13.92 12.64 3.00
C ALA A 39 -12.43 12.87 2.73
N GLU A 40 -11.79 13.63 3.60
CA GLU A 40 -10.35 13.81 3.67
C GLU A 40 -9.84 13.48 5.08
N ALA A 41 -8.66 12.91 5.21
CA ALA A 41 -7.98 12.66 6.48
C ALA A 41 -6.48 12.96 6.37
N GLU A 42 -5.87 13.37 7.49
CA GLU A 42 -4.43 13.57 7.62
C GLU A 42 -3.72 12.38 8.28
N GLY A 43 -4.47 11.49 8.93
CA GLY A 43 -3.90 10.41 9.68
C GLY A 43 -4.83 9.24 9.96
N LEU A 44 -4.24 8.21 10.57
CA LEU A 44 -4.92 6.96 10.88
C LEU A 44 -6.10 7.14 11.85
N ASP A 45 -5.99 8.07 12.80
CA ASP A 45 -7.00 8.25 13.86
C ASP A 45 -8.36 8.73 13.34
N GLU A 46 -8.41 9.31 12.13
CA GLU A 46 -9.63 9.80 11.49
C GLU A 46 -10.37 8.71 10.71
N VAL A 47 -9.68 7.65 10.29
CA VAL A 47 -10.23 6.59 9.43
C VAL A 47 -11.46 5.88 10.03
N PRO A 48 -11.48 5.52 11.35
CA PRO A 48 -12.66 4.90 11.94
C PRO A 48 -13.93 5.75 11.88
N ALA A 49 -13.78 7.07 12.03
CA ALA A 49 -14.93 7.99 11.95
C ALA A 49 -15.47 8.04 10.51
N ILE A 50 -14.58 8.14 9.51
CA ILE A 50 -14.96 8.12 8.09
C ILE A 50 -15.71 6.83 7.74
N ILE A 51 -15.19 5.66 8.15
CA ILE A 51 -15.84 4.36 7.89
C ILE A 51 -17.23 4.31 8.53
N LYS A 52 -17.37 4.82 9.74
CA LYS A 52 -18.65 4.84 10.47
C LYS A 52 -19.69 5.71 9.74
N ASP A 53 -19.27 6.87 9.25
CA ASP A 53 -20.16 7.83 8.59
C ASP A 53 -20.63 7.33 7.21
N ILE A 54 -19.84 6.47 6.55
CA ILE A 54 -20.18 5.83 5.27
C ILE A 54 -21.27 4.76 5.43
N GLY A 55 -21.45 4.18 6.60
CA GLY A 55 -22.20 2.96 6.91
C GLY A 55 -23.60 2.76 6.30
N SER A 56 -24.14 3.72 5.54
CA SER A 56 -25.41 3.62 4.81
C SER A 56 -25.31 3.91 3.30
N ALA A 57 -24.13 4.23 2.79
CA ALA A 57 -23.91 4.56 1.37
C ALA A 57 -23.65 3.32 0.49
N ALA A 58 -24.30 2.19 0.80
CA ALA A 58 -24.05 0.88 0.19
C ALA A 58 -24.33 0.80 -1.34
N GLU A 59 -24.89 1.86 -1.94
CA GLU A 59 -25.20 1.89 -3.37
C GLU A 59 -24.15 2.66 -4.20
N ASP A 60 -23.27 3.44 -3.56
CA ASP A 60 -22.27 4.27 -4.23
C ASP A 60 -20.96 3.50 -4.51
N LYS A 61 -20.27 3.87 -5.59
CA LYS A 61 -18.89 3.43 -5.82
C LYS A 61 -17.96 4.27 -4.97
N ILE A 62 -17.38 3.68 -3.94
CA ILE A 62 -16.42 4.36 -3.04
C ILE A 62 -15.03 3.76 -3.26
N VAL A 63 -14.02 4.63 -3.43
CA VAL A 63 -12.60 4.25 -3.47
C VAL A 63 -11.84 5.17 -2.52
N ALA A 64 -10.83 4.64 -1.83
CA ALA A 64 -9.91 5.44 -1.04
C ALA A 64 -8.55 5.56 -1.75
N VAL A 65 -7.96 6.75 -1.73
CA VAL A 65 -6.54 6.99 -2.06
C VAL A 65 -5.81 7.22 -0.75
N VAL A 66 -4.77 6.42 -0.50
CA VAL A 66 -4.09 6.39 0.80
C VAL A 66 -2.58 6.51 0.60
N ASP A 67 -1.96 7.50 1.26
CA ASP A 67 -0.51 7.50 1.40
C ASP A 67 -0.08 6.45 2.45
N ILE A 68 1.09 5.83 2.22
CA ILE A 68 1.70 4.91 3.20
C ILE A 68 2.17 5.68 4.44
N GLN A 69 2.74 6.87 4.23
CA GLN A 69 3.28 7.72 5.30
C GLN A 69 2.23 8.74 5.74
N ILE A 70 1.40 8.37 6.69
CA ILE A 70 0.41 9.26 7.32
C ILE A 70 0.63 9.35 8.82
N LYS A 71 0.10 10.41 9.44
CA LYS A 71 0.11 10.60 10.89
C LYS A 71 -0.57 9.42 11.62
N GLY A 72 -0.03 9.02 12.75
CA GLY A 72 -0.58 7.94 13.58
C GLY A 72 -0.01 7.94 15.00
N LYS A 73 -0.43 6.96 15.81
CA LYS A 73 -0.05 6.86 17.23
C LYS A 73 1.39 6.45 17.49
N THR A 74 2.06 5.90 16.50
CA THR A 74 3.46 5.47 16.59
C THR A 74 4.30 6.24 15.60
N ASP A 75 5.54 6.56 15.98
CA ASP A 75 6.53 7.20 15.12
C ASP A 75 6.96 6.35 13.90
N TYR A 76 6.41 5.14 13.77
CA TYR A 76 6.70 4.24 12.65
C TYR A 76 5.84 4.57 11.44
N SER A 77 6.49 4.95 10.38
CA SER A 77 6.06 5.69 9.21
C SER A 77 5.09 5.01 8.23
N TYR A 78 4.51 3.84 8.56
CA TYR A 78 3.68 3.09 7.60
C TYR A 78 2.23 2.89 8.05
N ASN A 79 1.68 3.89 8.75
CA ASN A 79 0.29 3.88 9.23
C ASN A 79 -0.73 3.76 8.10
N GLY A 80 -0.37 4.10 6.86
CA GLY A 80 -1.23 3.93 5.70
C GLY A 80 -1.61 2.48 5.41
N PHE A 81 -0.73 1.50 5.70
CA PHE A 81 -1.12 0.10 5.58
C PHE A 81 -2.22 -0.30 6.57
N GLU A 82 -2.18 0.22 7.79
CA GLU A 82 -3.27 -0.01 8.76
C GLU A 82 -4.57 0.67 8.33
N ALA A 83 -4.48 1.88 7.75
CA ALA A 83 -5.64 2.54 7.18
C ALA A 83 -6.28 1.69 6.06
N VAL A 84 -5.46 1.14 5.15
CA VAL A 84 -5.93 0.25 4.08
C VAL A 84 -6.56 -1.01 4.63
N LYS A 85 -5.99 -1.66 5.66
CA LYS A 85 -6.60 -2.83 6.32
C LYS A 85 -7.98 -2.51 6.90
N MET A 86 -8.11 -1.36 7.56
CA MET A 86 -9.40 -0.93 8.12
C MET A 86 -10.45 -0.68 7.03
N LEU A 87 -10.06 0.00 5.95
CA LEU A 87 -10.91 0.24 4.79
C LEU A 87 -11.30 -1.06 4.09
N ALA A 88 -10.37 -1.98 3.88
CA ALA A 88 -10.62 -3.29 3.28
C ALA A 88 -11.59 -4.14 4.13
N ALA A 89 -11.46 -4.11 5.46
CA ALA A 89 -12.39 -4.76 6.38
C ALA A 89 -13.81 -4.17 6.31
N ALA A 90 -13.93 -2.89 5.94
CA ALA A 90 -15.20 -2.20 5.70
C ALA A 90 -15.72 -2.37 4.26
N GLY A 91 -15.04 -3.14 3.41
CA GLY A 91 -15.41 -3.35 2.01
C GLY A 91 -15.09 -2.17 1.07
N ILE A 92 -14.24 -1.22 1.52
CA ILE A 92 -13.85 -0.04 0.74
C ILE A 92 -12.51 -0.34 0.06
N PRO A 93 -12.47 -0.48 -1.28
CA PRO A 93 -11.24 -0.71 -2.01
C PRO A 93 -10.35 0.53 -1.99
N SER A 94 -9.03 0.31 -1.95
CA SER A 94 -8.05 1.37 -1.80
C SER A 94 -6.99 1.33 -2.89
N VAL A 95 -6.55 2.51 -3.34
CA VAL A 95 -5.35 2.76 -4.14
C VAL A 95 -4.30 3.36 -3.20
N ILE A 96 -3.15 2.74 -3.09
CA ILE A 96 -2.00 3.35 -2.42
C ILE A 96 -1.34 4.33 -3.39
N PHE A 97 -1.08 5.55 -2.92
CA PHE A 97 -0.40 6.60 -3.64
C PHE A 97 0.79 7.08 -2.82
N SER A 98 2.00 6.63 -3.15
CA SER A 98 3.17 6.77 -2.27
C SER A 98 4.45 7.11 -3.01
N SER A 99 5.38 7.78 -2.31
CA SER A 99 6.76 7.96 -2.78
C SER A 99 7.62 6.70 -2.60
N HIS A 100 7.16 5.72 -1.79
CA HIS A 100 7.81 4.44 -1.60
C HIS A 100 7.25 3.45 -2.61
N ASP A 101 7.92 3.31 -3.74
CA ASP A 101 7.45 2.54 -4.90
C ASP A 101 8.34 1.33 -5.23
N SER A 102 9.13 0.87 -4.26
CA SER A 102 9.92 -0.35 -4.42
C SER A 102 9.04 -1.61 -4.49
N GLY A 103 9.57 -2.65 -5.12
CA GLY A 103 8.86 -3.92 -5.29
C GLY A 103 8.34 -4.50 -3.96
N GLY A 104 9.09 -4.33 -2.87
CA GLY A 104 8.68 -4.80 -1.53
C GLY A 104 7.49 -4.04 -0.95
N PHE A 105 7.44 -2.73 -1.15
CA PHE A 105 6.27 -1.94 -0.73
C PHE A 105 5.04 -2.29 -1.56
N ILE A 106 5.21 -2.51 -2.87
CA ILE A 106 4.12 -2.90 -3.76
C ILE A 106 3.59 -4.30 -3.37
N GLU A 107 4.48 -5.28 -3.18
CA GLU A 107 4.11 -6.65 -2.76
C GLU A 107 3.34 -6.62 -1.43
N ARG A 108 3.86 -5.87 -0.45
CA ARG A 108 3.21 -5.72 0.86
C ARG A 108 1.84 -5.05 0.74
N ALA A 109 1.76 -3.96 -0.03
CA ALA A 109 0.51 -3.23 -0.27
C ALA A 109 -0.58 -4.11 -0.86
N MET A 110 -0.23 -4.88 -1.90
CA MET A 110 -1.14 -5.74 -2.66
C MET A 110 -1.38 -7.10 -1.99
N SER A 111 -0.68 -7.42 -0.90
CA SER A 111 -0.86 -8.68 -0.17
C SER A 111 -2.27 -8.82 0.40
N THR A 112 -2.68 -10.06 0.67
CA THR A 112 -3.97 -10.34 1.33
C THR A 112 -4.03 -9.82 2.76
N GLU A 113 -2.89 -9.56 3.39
CA GLU A 113 -2.81 -8.99 4.73
C GLU A 113 -3.18 -7.50 4.75
N VAL A 114 -2.69 -6.71 3.78
CA VAL A 114 -2.98 -5.27 3.65
C VAL A 114 -4.23 -5.04 2.83
N GLY A 115 -4.34 -5.64 1.66
CA GLY A 115 -5.56 -5.70 0.87
C GLY A 115 -5.80 -4.52 -0.07
N ALA A 116 -4.77 -3.70 -0.39
CA ALA A 116 -4.89 -2.67 -1.41
C ALA A 116 -5.28 -3.28 -2.77
N LYS A 117 -6.01 -2.52 -3.55
CA LYS A 117 -6.44 -2.91 -4.90
C LYS A 117 -5.71 -2.13 -5.99
N GLY A 118 -5.04 -1.04 -5.64
CA GLY A 118 -4.21 -0.27 -6.55
C GLY A 118 -2.93 0.22 -5.89
N PHE A 119 -1.89 0.43 -6.73
CA PHE A 119 -0.64 1.06 -6.33
C PHE A 119 -0.15 2.00 -7.42
N VAL A 120 0.12 3.25 -7.05
CA VAL A 120 0.62 4.32 -7.92
C VAL A 120 1.71 5.10 -7.19
N SER A 121 2.81 5.40 -7.87
CA SER A 121 3.88 6.25 -7.33
C SER A 121 3.46 7.73 -7.34
N LYS A 122 3.84 8.49 -6.31
CA LYS A 122 3.68 9.96 -6.27
C LYS A 122 4.53 10.70 -7.32
N LEU A 123 5.41 9.98 -8.01
CA LEU A 123 6.19 10.53 -9.13
C LEU A 123 5.44 10.46 -10.47
N SER A 124 4.30 9.78 -10.52
CA SER A 124 3.48 9.70 -11.74
C SER A 124 2.59 10.93 -11.93
N ASP A 125 1.99 11.02 -13.11
CA ASP A 125 1.03 12.08 -13.41
C ASP A 125 -0.35 11.81 -12.76
N GLU A 126 -1.16 12.86 -12.67
CA GLU A 126 -2.48 12.81 -12.04
C GLU A 126 -3.45 11.91 -12.83
N LYS A 127 -3.24 11.76 -14.14
CA LYS A 127 -4.02 10.87 -15.00
C LYS A 127 -3.84 9.42 -14.61
N MET A 128 -2.60 9.00 -14.30
CA MET A 128 -2.30 7.64 -13.83
C MET A 128 -3.07 7.31 -12.55
N LEU A 129 -3.14 8.27 -11.62
CA LEU A 129 -3.93 8.09 -10.39
C LEU A 129 -5.42 7.97 -10.70
N LEU A 130 -5.98 8.80 -11.59
CA LEU A 130 -7.38 8.71 -12.00
C LEU A 130 -7.70 7.38 -12.69
N ASP A 131 -6.81 6.87 -13.55
CA ASP A 131 -6.95 5.58 -14.21
C ASP A 131 -6.95 4.42 -13.19
N ALA A 132 -6.08 4.51 -12.17
CA ALA A 132 -6.05 3.56 -11.06
C ALA A 132 -7.37 3.57 -10.27
N ILE A 133 -7.86 4.75 -9.89
CA ILE A 133 -9.13 4.92 -9.17
C ILE A 133 -10.29 4.28 -9.96
N ASN A 134 -10.40 4.59 -11.24
CA ASN A 134 -11.45 4.02 -12.10
C ASN A 134 -11.34 2.50 -12.21
N THR A 135 -10.13 1.96 -12.40
CA THR A 135 -9.88 0.52 -12.49
C THR A 135 -10.28 -0.21 -11.22
N VAL A 136 -9.93 0.37 -10.06
CA VAL A 136 -10.25 -0.18 -8.74
C VAL A 136 -11.75 -0.09 -8.45
N ALA A 137 -12.41 1.00 -8.86
CA ALA A 137 -13.86 1.16 -8.75
C ALA A 137 -14.65 0.11 -9.57
N ASP A 138 -14.03 -0.43 -10.61
CA ASP A 138 -14.61 -1.50 -11.43
C ASP A 138 -14.29 -2.92 -10.88
N GLY A 139 -13.75 -2.99 -9.67
CA GLY A 139 -13.45 -4.26 -8.98
C GLY A 139 -12.18 -4.96 -9.47
N LYS A 140 -11.35 -4.28 -10.26
CA LYS A 140 -10.08 -4.80 -10.77
C LYS A 140 -8.91 -4.33 -9.89
N THR A 141 -7.74 -4.94 -10.08
CA THR A 141 -6.49 -4.48 -9.48
C THR A 141 -5.70 -3.61 -10.45
N PHE A 142 -4.93 -2.68 -9.92
CA PHE A 142 -4.07 -1.78 -10.69
C PHE A 142 -2.69 -1.65 -10.05
N VAL A 143 -1.65 -1.91 -10.81
CA VAL A 143 -0.28 -1.53 -10.47
C VAL A 143 0.23 -0.66 -11.60
N GLN A 144 0.80 0.49 -11.27
CA GLN A 144 1.40 1.37 -12.28
C GLN A 144 2.35 0.58 -13.19
N PRO A 145 2.23 0.66 -14.53
CA PRO A 145 2.96 -0.21 -15.45
C PRO A 145 4.47 -0.20 -15.27
N ASP A 146 5.06 0.97 -15.01
CA ASP A 146 6.51 1.13 -14.84
C ASP A 146 7.05 0.41 -13.59
N LEU A 147 6.18 0.13 -12.61
CA LEU A 147 6.53 -0.55 -11.36
C LEU A 147 6.41 -2.07 -11.46
N ILE A 148 5.85 -2.60 -12.54
CA ILE A 148 5.67 -4.06 -12.71
C ILE A 148 7.02 -4.78 -12.78
N GLY A 149 8.04 -4.15 -13.37
CA GLY A 149 9.40 -4.68 -13.42
C GLY A 149 9.97 -4.96 -12.02
N SER A 150 9.95 -3.97 -11.14
CA SER A 150 10.41 -4.08 -9.76
C SER A 150 9.64 -5.15 -8.96
N LEU A 151 8.32 -5.24 -9.19
CA LEU A 151 7.49 -6.27 -8.57
C LEU A 151 7.86 -7.68 -9.05
N MET A 152 8.16 -7.85 -10.34
CA MET A 152 8.59 -9.13 -10.90
C MET A 152 9.96 -9.56 -10.38
N GLU A 153 10.92 -8.65 -10.28
CA GLU A 153 12.24 -8.90 -9.69
C GLU A 153 12.11 -9.34 -8.23
N MET A 154 11.30 -8.64 -7.46
CA MET A 154 11.01 -9.00 -6.07
C MET A 154 10.41 -10.41 -5.96
N ASN A 155 9.40 -10.73 -6.75
CA ASN A 155 8.80 -12.05 -6.77
C ASN A 155 9.80 -13.14 -7.16
N SER A 156 10.73 -12.86 -8.07
CA SER A 156 11.83 -13.77 -8.44
C SER A 156 12.75 -14.04 -7.24
N ILE A 157 13.13 -13.00 -6.50
CA ILE A 157 13.96 -13.15 -5.27
C ILE A 157 13.23 -14.01 -4.23
N PHE A 158 11.97 -13.69 -3.93
CA PHE A 158 11.21 -14.44 -2.94
C PHE A 158 10.93 -15.89 -3.36
N SER A 159 10.87 -16.19 -4.65
CA SER A 159 10.62 -17.54 -5.16
C SER A 159 11.73 -18.54 -4.84
N VAL A 160 12.97 -18.08 -4.66
CA VAL A 160 14.13 -18.94 -4.31
C VAL A 160 14.35 -19.09 -2.81
N LEU A 161 13.61 -18.34 -2.01
CA LEU A 161 13.69 -18.35 -0.56
C LEU A 161 12.70 -19.34 0.08
N THR A 162 13.12 -20.00 1.13
CA THR A 162 12.21 -20.71 2.02
C THR A 162 11.33 -19.74 2.80
N LYS A 163 10.20 -20.20 3.33
CA LYS A 163 9.30 -19.36 4.17
C LYS A 163 10.06 -18.66 5.31
N ARG A 164 11.06 -19.34 5.91
CA ARG A 164 11.82 -18.79 7.02
C ARG A 164 12.81 -17.74 6.58
N GLU A 165 13.50 -17.95 5.47
CA GLU A 165 14.40 -16.98 4.84
C GLU A 165 13.61 -15.73 4.38
N ALA A 166 12.43 -15.92 3.78
CA ALA A 166 11.54 -14.82 3.41
C ALA A 166 11.10 -13.95 4.62
N GLN A 167 10.83 -14.60 5.77
CA GLN A 167 10.55 -13.86 7.02
C GLN A 167 11.75 -13.01 7.46
N VAL A 168 12.98 -13.57 7.37
CA VAL A 168 14.20 -12.81 7.71
C VAL A 168 14.37 -11.61 6.78
N VAL A 169 14.20 -11.82 5.46
CA VAL A 169 14.32 -10.75 4.45
C VAL A 169 13.30 -9.63 4.73
N LYS A 170 12.04 -9.96 5.03
CA LYS A 170 11.01 -8.96 5.36
C LYS A 170 11.39 -8.11 6.59
N LEU A 171 11.91 -8.73 7.64
CA LEU A 171 12.36 -8.01 8.82
C LEU A 171 13.60 -7.14 8.55
N ILE A 172 14.50 -7.58 7.65
CA ILE A 172 15.61 -6.76 7.17
C ILE A 172 15.09 -5.52 6.42
N GLN A 173 14.09 -5.67 5.55
CA GLN A 173 13.44 -4.56 4.84
C GLN A 173 12.71 -3.59 5.78
N ASP A 174 12.09 -4.12 6.84
CA ASP A 174 11.44 -3.33 7.89
C ASP A 174 12.45 -2.58 8.79
N GLY A 175 13.76 -2.75 8.57
CA GLY A 175 14.83 -2.00 9.24
C GLY A 175 15.29 -2.59 10.57
N PHE A 176 14.81 -3.77 10.97
CA PHE A 176 15.23 -4.42 12.22
C PHE A 176 16.72 -4.80 12.20
N THR A 177 17.39 -4.65 13.35
CA THR A 177 18.76 -5.16 13.55
C THR A 177 18.78 -6.69 13.64
N ASN A 178 19.95 -7.30 13.52
CA ASN A 178 20.06 -8.75 13.62
C ASN A 178 19.63 -9.27 15.00
N GLU A 179 19.93 -8.52 16.06
CA GLU A 179 19.52 -8.84 17.44
C GLU A 179 17.99 -8.83 17.57
N GLU A 180 17.33 -7.78 17.06
CA GLU A 180 15.88 -7.66 17.08
C GLU A 180 15.20 -8.76 16.23
N ILE A 181 15.76 -9.07 15.06
CA ILE A 181 15.25 -10.17 14.22
C ILE A 181 15.37 -11.52 14.94
N ALA A 182 16.54 -11.79 15.56
CA ALA A 182 16.74 -13.03 16.30
C ALA A 182 15.77 -13.17 17.46
N GLU A 183 15.52 -12.08 18.20
CA GLU A 183 14.55 -12.04 19.30
C GLU A 183 13.10 -12.25 18.79
N GLN A 184 12.69 -11.52 17.76
CA GLN A 184 11.35 -11.61 17.18
C GLN A 184 11.06 -12.99 16.61
N LEU A 185 12.06 -13.62 15.97
CA LEU A 185 11.94 -14.96 15.42
C LEU A 185 12.19 -16.08 16.45
N LYS A 186 12.56 -15.73 17.69
CA LYS A 186 12.89 -16.64 18.80
C LYS A 186 13.98 -17.65 18.41
N ILE A 187 15.05 -17.18 17.78
CA ILE A 187 16.23 -17.97 17.38
C ILE A 187 17.50 -17.36 17.94
N LYS A 188 18.58 -18.15 17.97
CA LYS A 188 19.90 -17.62 18.33
C LYS A 188 20.46 -16.73 17.23
N LEU A 189 21.25 -15.72 17.60
CA LEU A 189 21.90 -14.81 16.65
C LEU A 189 22.75 -15.58 15.61
N THR A 190 23.49 -16.61 16.05
CA THR A 190 24.27 -17.48 15.16
C THR A 190 23.42 -18.24 14.13
N THR A 191 22.18 -18.59 14.51
CA THR A 191 21.22 -19.21 13.58
C THR A 191 20.74 -18.21 12.55
N LEU A 192 20.47 -16.97 12.97
CA LEU A 192 20.10 -15.89 12.06
C LEU A 192 21.23 -15.56 11.07
N GLU A 193 22.47 -15.47 11.55
CA GLU A 193 23.66 -15.22 10.70
C GLU A 193 23.79 -16.29 9.59
N ASN A 194 23.54 -17.56 9.93
CA ASN A 194 23.49 -18.64 8.93
C ASN A 194 22.35 -18.43 7.91
N TYR A 195 21.14 -18.02 8.34
CA TYR A 195 20.08 -17.69 7.40
C TYR A 195 20.49 -16.54 6.48
N ILE A 196 21.06 -15.46 7.02
CA ILE A 196 21.52 -14.31 6.25
C ILE A 196 22.57 -14.72 5.21
N SER A 197 23.55 -15.55 5.59
CA SER A 197 24.55 -16.06 4.65
C SER A 197 23.92 -16.84 3.50
N VAL A 198 22.99 -17.75 3.81
CA VAL A 198 22.27 -18.54 2.80
C VAL A 198 21.40 -17.66 1.90
N ILE A 199 20.75 -16.63 2.47
CA ILE A 199 19.98 -15.65 1.70
C ILE A 199 20.89 -14.92 0.72
N TYR A 200 22.04 -14.42 1.17
CA TYR A 200 23.00 -13.72 0.31
C TYR A 200 23.47 -14.59 -0.85
N ASP A 201 23.78 -15.86 -0.59
CA ASP A 201 24.18 -16.81 -1.64
C ASP A 201 23.05 -17.03 -2.65
N LYS A 202 21.82 -17.25 -2.19
CA LYS A 202 20.66 -17.49 -3.06
C LYS A 202 20.27 -16.28 -3.92
N VAL A 203 20.35 -15.08 -3.34
CA VAL A 203 19.98 -13.84 -3.99
C VAL A 203 21.14 -13.22 -4.79
N GLY A 204 22.37 -13.72 -4.57
CA GLY A 204 23.57 -13.19 -5.20
C GLY A 204 23.94 -11.80 -4.65
N CYS A 205 23.83 -11.60 -3.35
CA CYS A 205 24.23 -10.40 -2.62
C CYS A 205 25.50 -10.65 -1.82
N ARG A 206 26.21 -9.59 -1.41
CA ARG A 206 27.41 -9.69 -0.58
C ARG A 206 27.19 -9.23 0.86
N ASP A 207 26.23 -8.35 1.07
CA ASP A 207 25.96 -7.71 2.34
C ASP A 207 24.50 -7.20 2.40
N ARG A 208 24.13 -6.63 3.56
CA ARG A 208 22.80 -6.10 3.83
C ARG A 208 22.40 -4.97 2.87
N ASN A 209 23.34 -4.10 2.52
CA ASN A 209 23.03 -2.95 1.65
C ASN A 209 22.73 -3.44 0.23
N SER A 210 23.56 -4.34 -0.31
CA SER A 210 23.32 -4.92 -1.64
C SER A 210 22.05 -5.78 -1.70
N LEU A 211 21.65 -6.40 -0.58
CA LEU A 211 20.33 -7.05 -0.50
C LEU A 211 19.20 -6.01 -0.55
N LEU A 212 19.29 -4.94 0.25
CA LEU A 212 18.28 -3.89 0.27
C LEU A 212 18.18 -3.16 -1.09
N GLU A 213 19.30 -2.92 -1.78
CA GLU A 213 19.30 -2.36 -3.13
C GLU A 213 18.57 -3.24 -4.16
N LYS A 214 18.70 -4.57 -4.05
CA LYS A 214 17.98 -5.52 -4.92
C LYS A 214 16.49 -5.64 -4.59
N LEU A 215 16.11 -5.26 -3.38
CA LEU A 215 14.74 -5.31 -2.89
C LEU A 215 14.04 -3.94 -2.97
N ALA A 216 14.77 -2.90 -3.40
CA ALA A 216 14.30 -1.51 -3.50
C ALA A 216 13.40 -1.24 -4.71
#